data_9849fffd597e0e3233e310f3d11dd7cf
#
_entry.id   9849fffd597e0e3233e310f3d11dd7cf
#
_cell.length_a   1.000
_cell.length_b   1.000
_cell.length_c   1.000
_cell.angle_alpha   90.00
_cell.angle_beta   90.00
_cell.angle_gamma   90.00
#
_symmetry.space_group_name_H-M   'P 1'
#
loop_
_entity.id
_entity.type
_entity.pdbx_description
1 polymer ?
#
loop_
_entity_poly.entity_id
_entity_poly.type
_entity_poly.pdbx_seq_one_letter_code
_entity_poly.pdbx_strand_id
1 'polypeptide(L)'
;VQYRGPLTFDSEKLDDGRVIFPGVDEAERRMDYLYSTCHRLRTLAEGAEPSAAKEPADLAAIRKVMTSARDKVSAALDDDLNTPVALAVLAEIAKYSNDLCDLAIKRRKDASWVVCARQLARQALEVLDACTQVLGLLRTPHEQYVERTRERRLRLRNLSQAQVEAKISERAQARKNKDFERADALRAQLEDWGIEMADGVEGTTWKVLV
;
A
#
# COMPACT_ATOMS: atom_id res chain seq x y z
N VAL A 1 17.59 -5.03 2.40
CA VAL A 1 19.05 -5.06 2.40
C VAL A 1 19.49 -6.42 1.89
N GLN A 2 20.27 -6.46 0.83
CA GLN A 2 20.85 -7.70 0.31
C GLN A 2 22.14 -7.96 1.10
N TYR A 3 22.08 -8.86 2.07
CA TYR A 3 23.24 -9.21 2.89
C TYR A 3 24.39 -9.82 2.06
N ARG A 4 24.06 -10.59 1.02
CA ARG A 4 25.00 -11.36 0.18
C ARG A 4 25.59 -10.60 -1.01
N GLY A 5 25.18 -9.39 -1.27
CA GLY A 5 25.62 -8.61 -2.42
C GLY A 5 26.16 -7.25 -2.04
N PRO A 6 27.03 -6.66 -2.88
CA PRO A 6 27.44 -5.27 -2.66
C PRO A 6 26.20 -4.36 -2.72
N LEU A 7 26.13 -3.42 -1.78
CA LEU A 7 25.13 -2.37 -1.83
C LEU A 7 25.56 -1.36 -2.89
N THR A 8 24.93 -1.40 -4.06
CA THR A 8 25.13 -0.41 -5.12
C THR A 8 24.05 0.64 -5.03
N PHE A 9 24.45 1.91 -5.00
CA PHE A 9 23.55 3.05 -5.12
C PHE A 9 23.75 3.66 -6.50
N ASP A 10 22.93 3.26 -7.45
CA ASP A 10 22.86 3.96 -8.72
C ASP A 10 22.10 5.26 -8.53
N SER A 11 22.70 6.35 -8.98
CA SER A 11 22.07 7.66 -8.97
C SER A 11 21.97 8.20 -10.40
N GLU A 12 20.85 8.84 -10.69
CA GLU A 12 20.60 9.51 -11.96
C GLU A 12 20.44 11.02 -11.73
N LYS A 13 21.11 11.80 -12.56
CA LYS A 13 20.95 13.26 -12.56
C LYS A 13 19.95 13.62 -13.64
N LEU A 14 18.84 14.25 -13.24
CA LEU A 14 17.81 14.75 -14.16
C LEU A 14 18.24 16.05 -14.79
N ASP A 15 17.59 16.43 -15.91
CA ASP A 15 17.86 17.67 -16.66
C ASP A 15 17.64 18.94 -15.82
N ASP A 16 16.78 18.88 -14.81
CA ASP A 16 16.51 19.97 -13.86
C ASP A 16 17.55 20.04 -12.71
N GLY A 17 18.59 19.19 -12.75
CA GLY A 17 19.68 19.14 -11.77
C GLY A 17 19.40 18.32 -10.52
N ARG A 18 18.19 17.76 -10.36
CA ARG A 18 17.89 16.84 -9.26
C ARG A 18 18.64 15.53 -9.43
N VAL A 19 19.01 14.92 -8.32
CA VAL A 19 19.60 13.57 -8.28
C VAL A 19 18.56 12.64 -7.69
N ILE A 20 18.25 11.58 -8.40
CA ILE A 20 17.35 10.52 -7.95
C ILE A 20 18.13 9.22 -7.71
N PHE A 21 17.57 8.37 -6.86
CA PHE A 21 18.11 7.05 -6.51
C PHE A 21 17.06 6.00 -6.81
N PRO A 22 16.97 5.45 -8.04
CA PRO A 22 15.89 4.57 -8.46
C PRO A 22 15.67 3.37 -7.54
N GLY A 23 16.74 2.80 -6.97
CA GLY A 23 16.65 1.71 -6.00
C GLY A 23 16.00 2.12 -4.67
N VAL A 24 16.19 3.37 -4.23
CA VAL A 24 15.54 3.90 -3.03
C VAL A 24 14.05 4.17 -3.31
N ASP A 25 13.75 4.76 -4.45
CA ASP A 25 12.37 5.02 -4.87
C ASP A 25 11.56 3.72 -5.02
N GLU A 26 12.19 2.68 -5.57
CA GLU A 26 11.56 1.36 -5.66
C GLU A 26 11.30 0.75 -4.28
N ALA A 27 12.26 0.85 -3.37
CA ALA A 27 12.09 0.38 -1.99
C ALA A 27 10.95 1.16 -1.28
N GLU A 28 10.85 2.46 -1.53
CA GLU A 28 9.78 3.29 -0.98
C GLU A 28 8.40 2.91 -1.54
N ARG A 29 8.28 2.65 -2.85
CA ARG A 29 7.02 2.14 -3.46
C ARG A 29 6.59 0.80 -2.83
N ARG A 30 7.55 -0.10 -2.57
CA ARG A 30 7.26 -1.37 -1.89
C ARG A 30 6.77 -1.16 -0.45
N MET A 31 7.35 -0.20 0.27
CA MET A 31 6.87 0.15 1.61
C MET A 31 5.46 0.75 1.57
N ASP A 32 5.17 1.67 0.64
CA ASP A 32 3.81 2.20 0.42
C ASP A 32 2.81 1.08 0.16
N TYR A 33 3.18 0.12 -0.69
CA TYR A 33 2.34 -1.03 -1.01
C TYR A 33 2.04 -1.88 0.22
N LEU A 34 3.05 -2.19 1.04
CA LEU A 34 2.88 -2.96 2.27
C LEU A 34 2.01 -2.22 3.31
N TYR A 35 2.26 -0.92 3.53
CA TYR A 35 1.45 -0.12 4.44
C TYR A 35 -0.02 -0.01 3.99
N SER A 36 -0.24 0.23 2.70
CA SER A 36 -1.57 0.26 2.10
C SER A 36 -2.28 -1.09 2.24
N THR A 37 -1.58 -2.20 1.98
CA THR A 37 -2.12 -3.55 2.14
C THR A 37 -2.56 -3.80 3.59
N CYS A 38 -1.72 -3.47 4.57
CA CYS A 38 -2.08 -3.62 5.98
C CYS A 38 -3.28 -2.76 6.38
N HIS A 39 -3.38 -1.55 5.85
CA HIS A 39 -4.53 -0.68 6.10
C HIS A 39 -5.82 -1.28 5.51
N ARG A 40 -5.80 -1.73 4.27
CA ARG A 40 -6.93 -2.41 3.62
C ARG A 40 -7.37 -3.67 4.37
N LEU A 41 -6.42 -4.48 4.84
CA LEU A 41 -6.71 -5.67 5.64
C LEU A 41 -7.35 -5.30 6.98
N ARG A 42 -6.90 -4.25 7.67
CA ARG A 42 -7.51 -3.78 8.92
C ARG A 42 -8.95 -3.37 8.70
N THR A 43 -9.22 -2.57 7.67
CA THR A 43 -10.58 -2.18 7.30
C THR A 43 -11.47 -3.39 6.99
N LEU A 44 -10.96 -4.39 6.25
CA LEU A 44 -11.71 -5.61 5.99
C LEU A 44 -11.96 -6.44 7.25
N ALA A 45 -10.98 -6.50 8.15
CA ALA A 45 -11.06 -7.28 9.38
C ALA A 45 -12.03 -6.72 10.43
N GLU A 46 -12.47 -5.47 10.27
CA GLU A 46 -13.45 -4.81 11.16
C GLU A 46 -14.81 -5.52 11.11
N GLY A 47 -15.47 -5.60 12.28
CA GLY A 47 -16.81 -6.15 12.43
C GLY A 47 -16.88 -7.34 13.38
N ALA A 48 -18.11 -7.85 13.58
CA ALA A 48 -18.39 -8.89 14.57
C ALA A 48 -17.63 -10.20 14.32
N GLU A 49 -17.33 -10.92 15.40
CA GLU A 49 -16.74 -12.26 15.36
C GLU A 49 -17.67 -13.21 14.56
N PRO A 50 -17.09 -14.03 13.70
CA PRO A 50 -17.86 -14.87 12.81
C PRO A 50 -18.39 -16.12 13.50
N SER A 51 -19.58 -16.54 13.11
CA SER A 51 -20.00 -17.93 13.29
C SER A 51 -19.20 -18.84 12.35
N ALA A 52 -19.03 -20.11 12.69
CA ALA A 52 -18.31 -21.09 11.88
C ALA A 52 -19.00 -21.29 10.52
N ALA A 53 -18.61 -20.50 9.52
CA ALA A 53 -19.04 -20.67 8.15
C ALA A 53 -18.07 -21.59 7.40
N LYS A 54 -18.61 -22.42 6.49
CA LYS A 54 -17.78 -23.24 5.60
C LYS A 54 -16.98 -22.32 4.68
N GLU A 55 -15.67 -22.55 4.65
CA GLU A 55 -14.79 -21.75 3.81
C GLU A 55 -15.09 -21.87 2.32
N PRO A 56 -15.28 -20.76 1.61
CA PRO A 56 -15.44 -20.75 0.17
C PRO A 56 -14.18 -21.23 -0.57
N ALA A 57 -14.37 -22.01 -1.64
CA ALA A 57 -13.26 -22.62 -2.39
C ALA A 57 -12.31 -21.58 -3.03
N ASP A 58 -12.81 -20.41 -3.37
CA ASP A 58 -12.01 -19.30 -3.96
C ASP A 58 -11.07 -18.61 -2.94
N LEU A 59 -11.22 -18.85 -1.64
CA LEU A 59 -10.30 -18.41 -0.62
C LEU A 59 -9.16 -19.39 -0.33
N ALA A 60 -9.24 -20.64 -0.81
CA ALA A 60 -8.28 -21.70 -0.50
C ALA A 60 -6.85 -21.36 -0.93
N ALA A 61 -6.67 -20.72 -2.10
CA ALA A 61 -5.35 -20.31 -2.58
C ALA A 61 -4.72 -19.23 -1.68
N ILE A 62 -5.52 -18.25 -1.26
CA ILE A 62 -5.09 -17.18 -0.35
C ILE A 62 -4.69 -17.77 1.01
N ARG A 63 -5.53 -18.64 1.56
CA ARG A 63 -5.24 -19.34 2.82
C ARG A 63 -3.95 -20.14 2.77
N LYS A 64 -3.72 -20.87 1.66
CA LYS A 64 -2.49 -21.65 1.48
C LYS A 64 -1.24 -20.77 1.58
N VAL A 65 -1.25 -19.59 0.96
CA VAL A 65 -0.15 -18.63 1.04
C VAL A 65 0.03 -18.18 2.50
N MET A 66 -1.03 -17.76 3.19
CA MET A 66 -0.95 -17.30 4.57
C MET A 66 -0.40 -18.39 5.52
N THR A 67 -0.83 -19.63 5.33
CA THR A 67 -0.41 -20.76 6.18
C THR A 67 1.07 -21.09 6.01
N SER A 68 1.60 -21.03 4.78
CA SER A 68 3.01 -21.41 4.48
C SER A 68 4.02 -20.27 4.63
N ALA A 69 3.55 -19.02 4.80
CA ALA A 69 4.41 -17.85 4.69
C ALA A 69 5.51 -17.78 5.78
N ARG A 70 5.16 -18.09 7.03
CA ARG A 70 6.12 -18.05 8.15
C ARG A 70 7.25 -19.04 7.92
N ASP A 71 6.93 -20.27 7.52
CA ASP A 71 7.93 -21.31 7.27
C ASP A 71 8.85 -20.94 6.09
N LYS A 72 8.28 -20.35 5.03
CA LYS A 72 9.04 -19.83 3.90
C LYS A 72 10.01 -18.72 4.31
N VAL A 73 9.57 -17.77 5.14
CA VAL A 73 10.44 -16.69 5.65
C VAL A 73 11.52 -17.24 6.55
N SER A 74 11.20 -18.15 7.50
CA SER A 74 12.19 -18.84 8.32
C SER A 74 13.22 -19.56 7.46
N ALA A 75 12.79 -20.40 6.52
CA ALA A 75 13.70 -21.13 5.65
C ALA A 75 14.62 -20.21 4.84
N ALA A 76 14.11 -19.03 4.38
CA ALA A 76 14.92 -18.04 3.69
C ALA A 76 15.97 -17.41 4.60
N LEU A 77 15.65 -17.16 5.86
CA LEU A 77 16.58 -16.58 6.83
C LEU A 77 17.59 -17.62 7.35
N ASP A 78 17.18 -18.87 7.49
CA ASP A 78 18.06 -19.98 7.83
C ASP A 78 19.07 -20.30 6.70
N ASP A 79 18.71 -19.98 5.44
CA ASP A 79 19.63 -20.03 4.28
C ASP A 79 20.50 -18.77 4.25
N ASP A 80 21.38 -18.62 5.25
CA ASP A 80 22.38 -17.55 5.37
C ASP A 80 21.76 -16.15 5.19
N LEU A 81 20.68 -15.87 5.90
CA LEU A 81 19.97 -14.60 5.87
C LEU A 81 19.56 -14.13 4.45
N ASN A 82 18.98 -15.03 3.66
CA ASN A 82 18.53 -14.74 2.30
C ASN A 82 17.34 -13.75 2.30
N THR A 83 17.62 -12.49 2.68
CA THR A 83 16.62 -11.43 2.76
C THR A 83 15.88 -11.17 1.45
N PRO A 84 16.49 -11.25 0.25
CA PRO A 84 15.75 -11.15 -1.02
C PRO A 84 14.60 -12.15 -1.14
N VAL A 85 14.82 -13.41 -0.75
CA VAL A 85 13.77 -14.45 -0.78
C VAL A 85 12.71 -14.15 0.28
N ALA A 86 13.10 -13.74 1.49
CA ALA A 86 12.15 -13.35 2.53
C ALA A 86 11.26 -12.16 2.07
N LEU A 87 11.84 -11.15 1.41
CA LEU A 87 11.10 -10.02 0.84
C LEU A 87 10.16 -10.45 -0.31
N ALA A 88 10.55 -11.44 -1.12
CA ALA A 88 9.67 -11.99 -2.15
C ALA A 88 8.44 -12.69 -1.53
N VAL A 89 8.62 -13.39 -0.41
CA VAL A 89 7.48 -13.97 0.33
C VAL A 89 6.56 -12.88 0.88
N LEU A 90 7.10 -11.77 1.41
CA LEU A 90 6.28 -10.63 1.83
C LEU A 90 5.47 -10.02 0.68
N ALA A 91 6.08 -9.91 -0.50
CA ALA A 91 5.38 -9.43 -1.69
C ALA A 91 4.26 -10.39 -2.13
N GLU A 92 4.49 -11.71 -2.03
CA GLU A 92 3.45 -12.73 -2.27
C GLU A 92 2.28 -12.58 -1.30
N ILE A 93 2.54 -12.46 0.01
CA ILE A 93 1.51 -12.23 1.03
C ILE A 93 0.72 -10.96 0.71
N ALA A 94 1.40 -9.84 0.42
CA ALA A 94 0.74 -8.57 0.13
C ALA A 94 -0.15 -8.64 -1.11
N LYS A 95 0.30 -9.32 -2.17
CA LYS A 95 -0.48 -9.55 -3.39
C LYS A 95 -1.79 -10.28 -3.06
N TYR A 96 -1.70 -11.45 -2.42
CA TYR A 96 -2.88 -12.25 -2.09
C TYR A 96 -3.80 -11.55 -1.08
N SER A 97 -3.25 -10.71 -0.21
CA SER A 97 -4.02 -9.87 0.71
C SER A 97 -4.83 -8.80 -0.05
N ASN A 98 -4.24 -8.17 -1.06
CA ASN A 98 -4.96 -7.22 -1.91
C ASN A 98 -6.02 -7.91 -2.76
N ASP A 99 -5.73 -9.09 -3.31
CA ASP A 99 -6.71 -9.90 -4.04
C ASP A 99 -7.91 -10.25 -3.14
N LEU A 100 -7.67 -10.58 -1.86
CA LEU A 100 -8.72 -10.82 -0.85
C LEU A 100 -9.60 -9.57 -0.66
N CYS A 101 -8.98 -8.40 -0.49
CA CYS A 101 -9.70 -7.14 -0.31
C CYS A 101 -10.54 -6.79 -1.54
N ASP A 102 -10.01 -7.01 -2.75
CA ASP A 102 -10.74 -6.75 -4.01
C ASP A 102 -11.92 -7.71 -4.19
N LEU A 103 -11.75 -8.98 -3.83
CA LEU A 103 -12.84 -9.97 -3.82
C LEU A 103 -13.92 -9.58 -2.80
N ALA A 104 -13.53 -9.09 -1.62
CA ALA A 104 -14.46 -8.68 -0.58
C ALA A 104 -15.37 -7.51 -1.04
N ILE A 105 -14.81 -6.56 -1.79
CA ILE A 105 -15.59 -5.48 -2.40
C ILE A 105 -16.62 -6.04 -3.40
N LYS A 106 -16.20 -6.97 -4.26
CA LYS A 106 -17.07 -7.59 -5.27
C LYS A 106 -18.18 -8.44 -4.63
N ARG A 107 -17.86 -9.15 -3.55
CA ARG A 107 -18.77 -10.09 -2.85
C ARG A 107 -19.42 -9.50 -1.60
N ARG A 108 -19.43 -8.18 -1.43
CA ARG A 108 -19.96 -7.50 -0.23
C ARG A 108 -21.40 -7.86 0.18
N LYS A 109 -22.20 -8.43 -0.74
CA LYS A 109 -23.57 -8.87 -0.50
C LYS A 109 -23.66 -10.30 0.04
N ASP A 110 -22.61 -11.09 -0.04
CA ASP A 110 -22.55 -12.46 0.47
C ASP A 110 -22.00 -12.43 1.91
N ALA A 111 -22.91 -12.38 2.87
CA ALA A 111 -22.54 -12.26 4.29
C ALA A 111 -21.67 -13.42 4.78
N SER A 112 -21.93 -14.67 4.31
CA SER A 112 -21.16 -15.85 4.71
C SER A 112 -19.73 -15.79 4.17
N TRP A 113 -19.58 -15.35 2.93
CA TRP A 113 -18.29 -15.16 2.30
C TRP A 113 -17.49 -14.05 3.00
N VAL A 114 -18.12 -12.91 3.30
CA VAL A 114 -17.49 -11.77 3.99
C VAL A 114 -16.97 -12.18 5.37
N VAL A 115 -17.68 -13.01 6.09
CA VAL A 115 -17.26 -13.56 7.38
C VAL A 115 -15.94 -14.34 7.23
N CYS A 116 -15.83 -15.26 6.28
CA CYS A 116 -14.60 -16.00 6.00
C CYS A 116 -13.45 -15.07 5.56
N ALA A 117 -13.75 -14.07 4.74
CA ALA A 117 -12.76 -13.09 4.29
C ALA A 117 -12.20 -12.26 5.45
N ARG A 118 -13.03 -11.85 6.42
CA ARG A 118 -12.59 -11.14 7.63
C ARG A 118 -11.65 -11.98 8.49
N GLN A 119 -11.97 -13.26 8.69
CA GLN A 119 -11.08 -14.19 9.40
C GLN A 119 -9.72 -14.30 8.71
N LEU A 120 -9.74 -14.48 7.39
CA LEU A 120 -8.53 -14.59 6.60
C LEU A 120 -7.72 -13.28 6.59
N ALA A 121 -8.40 -12.12 6.61
CA ALA A 121 -7.73 -10.83 6.75
C ALA A 121 -7.01 -10.68 8.10
N ARG A 122 -7.62 -11.11 9.21
CA ARG A 122 -6.96 -11.15 10.53
C ARG A 122 -5.74 -12.06 10.52
N GLN A 123 -5.89 -13.28 9.98
CA GLN A 123 -4.76 -14.19 9.81
C GLN A 123 -3.63 -13.58 8.96
N ALA A 124 -3.98 -12.89 7.86
CA ALA A 124 -2.99 -12.22 7.00
C ALA A 124 -2.23 -11.12 7.76
N LEU A 125 -2.92 -10.33 8.60
CA LEU A 125 -2.29 -9.31 9.45
C LEU A 125 -1.31 -9.93 10.46
N GLU A 126 -1.69 -11.02 11.13
CA GLU A 126 -0.82 -11.74 12.07
C GLU A 126 0.42 -12.31 11.38
N VAL A 127 0.25 -12.86 10.17
CA VAL A 127 1.35 -13.41 9.37
C VAL A 127 2.28 -12.28 8.90
N LEU A 128 1.73 -11.18 8.38
CA LEU A 128 2.51 -10.01 7.98
C LEU A 128 3.29 -9.44 9.16
N ASP A 129 2.64 -9.26 10.32
CA ASP A 129 3.33 -8.75 11.51
C ASP A 129 4.49 -9.65 11.92
N ALA A 130 4.27 -10.96 12.03
CA ALA A 130 5.31 -11.92 12.39
C ALA A 130 6.49 -11.92 11.40
N CYS A 131 6.23 -11.89 10.10
CA CYS A 131 7.27 -11.90 9.07
C CYS A 131 8.01 -10.57 8.99
N THR A 132 7.33 -9.43 9.15
CA THR A 132 7.94 -8.11 9.09
C THR A 132 8.68 -7.73 10.36
N GLN A 133 8.31 -8.32 11.51
CA GLN A 133 8.97 -8.10 12.79
C GLN A 133 10.45 -8.48 12.74
N VAL A 134 10.75 -9.64 12.17
CA VAL A 134 12.13 -10.15 12.06
C VAL A 134 12.99 -9.22 11.20
N LEU A 135 12.40 -8.61 10.17
CA LEU A 135 13.08 -7.69 9.26
C LEU A 135 13.05 -6.23 9.73
N GLY A 136 12.41 -5.93 10.86
CA GLY A 136 12.27 -4.56 11.37
C GLY A 136 11.35 -3.66 10.51
N LEU A 137 10.50 -4.25 9.64
CA LEU A 137 9.62 -3.51 8.75
C LEU A 137 8.26 -3.24 9.40
N LEU A 138 7.53 -2.23 8.90
CA LEU A 138 6.16 -1.86 9.33
C LEU A 138 6.02 -1.54 10.84
N ARG A 139 7.09 -1.03 11.48
CA ARG A 139 7.08 -0.71 12.92
C ARG A 139 6.48 0.65 13.25
N THR A 140 6.29 1.52 12.24
CA THR A 140 5.63 2.82 12.41
C THR A 140 4.11 2.66 12.25
N PRO A 141 3.26 3.32 13.05
CA PRO A 141 1.82 3.36 12.79
C PRO A 141 1.51 3.90 11.38
N HIS A 142 0.45 3.37 10.75
CA HIS A 142 0.09 3.70 9.36
C HIS A 142 -0.06 5.21 9.15
N GLU A 143 -0.79 5.87 10.04
CA GLU A 143 -1.09 7.31 9.94
C GLU A 143 0.20 8.14 10.00
N GLN A 144 1.10 7.81 10.93
CA GLN A 144 2.40 8.47 11.05
C GLN A 144 3.30 8.22 9.83
N TYR A 145 3.25 7.01 9.25
CA TYR A 145 3.99 6.69 8.04
C TYR A 145 3.48 7.55 6.86
N VAL A 146 2.17 7.61 6.67
CA VAL A 146 1.54 8.37 5.58
C VAL A 146 1.83 9.86 5.73
N GLU A 147 1.70 10.43 6.92
CA GLU A 147 1.96 11.85 7.19
C GLU A 147 3.42 12.19 6.93
N ARG A 148 4.36 11.45 7.53
CA ARG A 148 5.80 11.68 7.36
C ARG A 148 6.27 11.55 5.90
N THR A 149 5.75 10.56 5.16
CA THR A 149 6.12 10.39 3.75
C THR A 149 5.50 11.48 2.88
N ARG A 150 4.26 11.90 3.16
CA ARG A 150 3.60 13.03 2.50
C ARG A 150 4.39 14.33 2.67
N GLU A 151 4.70 14.70 3.89
CA GLU A 151 5.46 15.92 4.20
C GLU A 151 6.83 15.93 3.52
N ARG A 152 7.55 14.80 3.60
CA ARG A 152 8.87 14.67 2.97
C ARG A 152 8.78 14.80 1.45
N ARG A 153 7.83 14.11 0.81
CA ARG A 153 7.66 14.15 -0.65
C ARG A 153 7.22 15.52 -1.15
N LEU A 154 6.35 16.22 -0.43
CA LEU A 154 5.96 17.61 -0.73
C LEU A 154 7.17 18.54 -0.63
N ARG A 155 7.96 18.43 0.44
CA ARG A 155 9.17 19.24 0.62
C ARG A 155 10.18 19.03 -0.51
N LEU A 156 10.38 17.79 -0.97
CA LEU A 156 11.29 17.49 -2.09
C LEU A 156 10.81 18.11 -3.42
N ARG A 157 9.54 18.43 -3.54
CA ARG A 157 8.93 19.09 -4.71
C ARG A 157 8.72 20.59 -4.52
N ASN A 158 9.19 21.16 -3.41
CA ASN A 158 8.93 22.55 -3.02
C ASN A 158 7.44 22.90 -2.98
N LEU A 159 6.60 21.95 -2.56
CA LEU A 159 5.15 22.10 -2.40
C LEU A 159 4.78 22.11 -0.92
N SER A 160 3.71 22.83 -0.60
CA SER A 160 3.04 22.74 0.69
C SER A 160 1.71 21.98 0.57
N GLN A 161 1.27 21.38 1.66
CA GLN A 161 -0.05 20.74 1.71
C GLN A 161 -1.16 21.72 1.37
N ALA A 162 -1.09 22.96 1.87
CA ALA A 162 -2.08 24.00 1.58
C ALA A 162 -2.19 24.33 0.08
N GLN A 163 -1.08 24.33 -0.66
CA GLN A 163 -1.12 24.54 -2.11
C GLN A 163 -1.84 23.39 -2.83
N VAL A 164 -1.57 22.15 -2.44
CA VAL A 164 -2.25 20.97 -3.02
C VAL A 164 -3.75 20.99 -2.70
N GLU A 165 -4.12 21.22 -1.44
CA GLU A 165 -5.53 21.28 -1.01
C GLU A 165 -6.31 22.42 -1.66
N ALA A 166 -5.67 23.57 -1.86
CA ALA A 166 -6.26 24.69 -2.59
C ALA A 166 -6.59 24.28 -4.04
N LYS A 167 -5.66 23.60 -4.74
CA LYS A 167 -5.90 23.12 -6.10
C LYS A 167 -6.98 22.04 -6.20
N ILE A 168 -7.05 21.15 -5.23
CA ILE A 168 -8.11 20.14 -5.14
C ILE A 168 -9.47 20.83 -4.92
N SER A 169 -9.52 21.84 -4.07
CA SER A 169 -10.73 22.62 -3.83
C SER A 169 -11.17 23.41 -5.08
N GLU A 170 -10.23 24.06 -5.78
CA GLU A 170 -10.53 24.74 -7.06
C GLU A 170 -11.11 23.75 -8.08
N ARG A 171 -10.52 22.54 -8.20
CA ARG A 171 -11.03 21.49 -9.09
C ARG A 171 -12.46 21.07 -8.70
N ALA A 172 -12.73 20.86 -7.40
CA ALA A 172 -14.05 20.50 -6.93
C ALA A 172 -15.08 21.58 -7.27
N GLN A 173 -14.72 22.87 -7.14
CA GLN A 173 -15.58 23.97 -7.48
C GLN A 173 -15.83 24.07 -8.99
N ALA A 174 -14.81 23.87 -9.83
CA ALA A 174 -14.95 23.84 -11.30
C ALA A 174 -15.93 22.73 -11.73
N ARG A 175 -15.80 21.51 -11.17
CA ARG A 175 -16.77 20.42 -11.41
C ARG A 175 -18.19 20.76 -10.99
N LYS A 176 -18.36 21.42 -9.84
CA LYS A 176 -19.67 21.85 -9.35
C LYS A 176 -20.31 22.89 -10.30
N ASN A 177 -19.49 23.75 -10.88
CA ASN A 177 -19.90 24.74 -11.87
C ASN A 177 -20.05 24.18 -13.30
N LYS A 178 -19.79 22.86 -13.49
CA LYS A 178 -19.79 22.16 -14.79
C LYS A 178 -18.72 22.68 -15.77
N ASP A 179 -17.69 23.33 -15.23
CA ASP A 179 -16.50 23.76 -15.99
C ASP A 179 -15.49 22.58 -16.02
N PHE A 180 -15.75 21.63 -16.91
CA PHE A 180 -14.97 20.40 -17.00
C PHE A 180 -13.57 20.65 -17.57
N GLU A 181 -13.43 21.60 -18.50
CA GLU A 181 -12.14 21.96 -19.10
C GLU A 181 -11.17 22.45 -18.01
N ARG A 182 -11.62 23.37 -17.16
CA ARG A 182 -10.83 23.84 -16.02
C ARG A 182 -10.55 22.74 -15.00
N ALA A 183 -11.52 21.89 -14.72
CA ALA A 183 -11.34 20.76 -13.78
C ALA A 183 -10.27 19.77 -14.27
N ASP A 184 -10.23 19.49 -15.58
CA ASP A 184 -9.25 18.60 -16.19
C ASP A 184 -7.86 19.25 -16.25
N ALA A 185 -7.76 20.55 -16.54
CA ALA A 185 -6.51 21.29 -16.48
C ALA A 185 -5.91 21.28 -15.05
N LEU A 186 -6.74 21.47 -14.01
CA LEU A 186 -6.31 21.40 -12.62
C LEU A 186 -5.88 19.99 -12.21
N ARG A 187 -6.53 18.98 -12.74
CA ARG A 187 -6.14 17.58 -12.54
C ARG A 187 -4.77 17.31 -13.16
N ALA A 188 -4.55 17.71 -14.41
CA ALA A 188 -3.27 17.55 -15.07
C ALA A 188 -2.14 18.27 -14.30
N GLN A 189 -2.40 19.49 -13.79
CA GLN A 189 -1.44 20.22 -12.96
C GLN A 189 -1.09 19.47 -11.66
N LEU A 190 -2.06 18.84 -11.01
CA LEU A 190 -1.81 18.04 -9.79
C LEU A 190 -1.04 16.76 -10.13
N GLU A 191 -1.34 16.12 -11.26
CA GLU A 191 -0.59 14.95 -11.75
C GLU A 191 0.86 15.32 -12.08
N ASP A 192 1.12 16.49 -12.70
CA ASP A 192 2.48 17.03 -12.95
C ASP A 192 3.24 17.30 -11.65
N TRP A 193 2.53 17.67 -10.58
CA TRP A 193 3.10 17.79 -9.24
C TRP A 193 3.39 16.45 -8.56
N GLY A 194 3.05 15.34 -9.22
CA GLY A 194 3.15 13.98 -8.66
C GLY A 194 2.08 13.69 -7.59
N ILE A 195 0.93 14.34 -7.68
CA ILE A 195 -0.21 14.12 -6.79
C ILE A 195 -1.21 13.18 -7.47
N GLU A 196 -1.40 12.02 -6.91
CA GLU A 196 -2.47 11.08 -7.31
C GLU A 196 -3.71 11.34 -6.47
N MET A 197 -4.85 11.49 -7.14
CA MET A 197 -6.15 11.73 -6.50
C MET A 197 -7.10 10.56 -6.72
N ALA A 198 -7.90 10.25 -5.71
CA ALA A 198 -9.02 9.32 -5.79
C ALA A 198 -10.30 9.99 -5.32
N ASP A 199 -11.28 10.09 -6.21
CA ASP A 199 -12.61 10.62 -5.88
C ASP A 199 -13.44 9.51 -5.20
N GLY A 200 -13.91 9.75 -3.99
CA GLY A 200 -14.76 8.84 -3.21
C GLY A 200 -16.08 9.49 -2.81
N VAL A 201 -16.94 8.71 -2.17
CA VAL A 201 -18.26 9.19 -1.66
C VAL A 201 -18.10 10.26 -0.59
N GLU A 202 -17.05 10.18 0.21
CA GLU A 202 -16.75 11.10 1.30
C GLU A 202 -15.88 12.29 0.87
N GLY A 203 -15.52 12.37 -0.43
CA GLY A 203 -14.67 13.42 -0.99
C GLY A 203 -13.48 12.90 -1.78
N THR A 204 -12.59 13.82 -2.15
CA THR A 204 -11.35 13.48 -2.86
C THR A 204 -10.23 13.20 -1.86
N THR A 205 -9.69 12.00 -1.89
CA THR A 205 -8.44 11.66 -1.19
C THR A 205 -7.25 11.85 -2.12
N TRP A 206 -6.07 12.08 -1.58
CA TRP A 206 -4.88 12.27 -2.39
C TRP A 206 -3.61 11.75 -1.71
N LYS A 207 -2.64 11.39 -2.52
CA LYS A 207 -1.28 11.03 -2.06
C LYS A 207 -0.22 11.63 -2.98
N VAL A 208 0.98 11.79 -2.44
CA VAL A 208 2.16 12.20 -3.21
C VAL A 208 2.86 10.92 -3.69
N LEU A 209 3.07 10.81 -4.99
CA LEU A 209 3.80 9.68 -5.57
C LEU A 209 5.28 9.72 -5.17
N VAL A 210 5.95 8.57 -5.29
CA VAL A 210 7.41 8.46 -5.14
C VAL A 210 8.10 9.06 -6.33
#